data_532f1dde9da49aa44fc021b8b0d94bf0
#
_entry.id   532f1dde9da49aa44fc021b8b0d94bf0
#
_cell.length_a   1.000
_cell.length_b   1.000
_cell.length_c   1.000
_cell.angle_alpha   90.00
_cell.angle_beta   90.00
_cell.angle_gamma   90.00
#
_symmetry.space_group_name_H-M   'P 1'
#
loop_
_entity.id
_entity.type
_entity.pdbx_description
1 polymer ?
#
loop_
_entity_poly.entity_id
_entity_poly.type
_entity_poly.pdbx_seq_one_letter_code
_entity_poly.pdbx_strand_id
1 'polypeptide(L)'
;IVDFMSGKVLNTPARVGHSTGIIEVSAAKFKRYTIPMRMAILLHEFSHKFKNPKIGLQISNEIGADINALYIYLGLGFSKIDAITVFAKVFLKAQTDGNMERMKKILDYINRFENQEYAKLV
;
A
#
# COMPACT_ATOMS: atom_id res chain seq x y z
N ILE A 1 0.94 -15.53 3.97
CA ILE A 1 1.54 -15.07 2.71
C ILE A 1 2.09 -16.27 1.97
N VAL A 2 1.65 -16.47 0.75
CA VAL A 2 2.08 -17.61 -0.08
C VAL A 2 2.56 -17.13 -1.43
N ASP A 3 3.48 -17.91 -2.05
CA ASP A 3 3.89 -17.65 -3.42
C ASP A 3 2.81 -18.15 -4.40
N PHE A 4 2.68 -17.45 -5.50
CA PHE A 4 1.70 -17.80 -6.53
C PHE A 4 2.21 -18.97 -7.37
N MET A 5 1.59 -20.14 -7.22
CA MET A 5 2.15 -21.43 -7.66
C MET A 5 1.53 -22.03 -8.90
N SER A 6 0.47 -21.49 -9.47
CA SER A 6 -0.36 -22.24 -10.42
C SER A 6 -0.03 -22.02 -11.89
N GLY A 7 1.21 -21.83 -12.27
CA GLY A 7 1.59 -21.67 -13.70
C GLY A 7 0.96 -20.45 -14.40
N LYS A 8 0.12 -19.69 -13.69
CA LYS A 8 -0.44 -18.43 -14.15
C LYS A 8 0.48 -17.31 -13.70
N VAL A 9 0.63 -16.29 -14.52
CA VAL A 9 1.41 -15.11 -14.17
C VAL A 9 0.49 -14.11 -13.48
N LEU A 10 0.82 -13.71 -12.24
CA LEU A 10 0.17 -12.57 -11.61
C LEU A 10 0.57 -11.30 -12.34
N ASN A 11 -0.41 -10.53 -12.78
CA ASN A 11 -0.16 -9.22 -13.40
C ASN A 11 0.27 -8.17 -12.38
N THR A 12 -0.05 -8.39 -11.11
CA THR A 12 0.35 -7.55 -9.99
C THR A 12 1.35 -8.28 -9.11
N PRO A 13 2.20 -7.57 -8.33
CA PRO A 13 3.15 -8.26 -7.45
C PRO A 13 2.48 -9.03 -6.32
N ALA A 14 1.26 -8.67 -5.93
CA ALA A 14 0.54 -9.36 -4.85
C ALA A 14 -0.96 -9.16 -5.00
N ARG A 15 -1.73 -10.06 -4.37
CA ARG A 15 -3.18 -9.95 -4.23
C ARG A 15 -3.64 -10.61 -2.93
N VAL A 16 -4.83 -10.26 -2.45
CA VAL A 16 -5.43 -10.88 -1.27
C VAL A 16 -6.77 -11.53 -1.63
N GLY A 17 -7.01 -12.73 -1.12
CA GLY A 17 -8.30 -13.42 -1.25
C GLY A 17 -9.33 -12.81 -0.31
N HIS A 18 -10.48 -12.40 -0.85
CA HIS A 18 -11.53 -11.75 -0.04
C HIS A 18 -12.11 -12.68 1.04
N SER A 19 -12.26 -13.96 0.72
CA SER A 19 -12.85 -14.94 1.65
C SER A 19 -11.80 -15.57 2.58
N THR A 20 -10.58 -15.77 2.10
CA THR A 20 -9.53 -16.49 2.83
C THR A 20 -8.60 -15.56 3.62
N GLY A 21 -8.43 -14.31 3.18
CA GLY A 21 -7.43 -13.41 3.73
C GLY A 21 -5.99 -13.79 3.38
N ILE A 22 -5.80 -14.80 2.51
CA ILE A 22 -4.47 -15.22 2.08
C ILE A 22 -3.90 -14.20 1.10
N ILE A 23 -2.69 -13.74 1.37
CA ILE A 23 -1.96 -12.86 0.45
C ILE A 23 -1.06 -13.72 -0.42
N GLU A 24 -1.29 -13.68 -1.73
CA GLU A 24 -0.46 -14.34 -2.72
C GLU A 24 0.50 -13.31 -3.33
N VAL A 25 1.78 -13.67 -3.44
CA VAL A 25 2.80 -12.82 -4.03
C VAL A 25 3.42 -13.50 -5.25
N SER A 26 3.85 -12.70 -6.21
CA SER A 26 4.72 -13.18 -7.29
C SER A 26 6.16 -13.04 -6.83
N ALA A 27 6.81 -14.12 -6.47
CA ALA A 27 8.19 -14.10 -6.00
C ALA A 27 9.12 -13.43 -7.01
N ALA A 28 8.94 -13.71 -8.30
CA ALA A 28 9.76 -13.14 -9.37
C ALA A 28 9.65 -11.61 -9.43
N LYS A 29 8.43 -11.07 -9.31
CA LYS A 29 8.21 -9.62 -9.31
C LYS A 29 8.64 -8.99 -7.98
N PHE A 30 8.36 -9.67 -6.87
CA PHE A 30 8.67 -9.19 -5.53
C PHE A 30 10.17 -8.98 -5.32
N LYS A 31 10.99 -9.84 -5.88
CA LYS A 31 12.46 -9.74 -5.80
C LYS A 31 13.02 -8.44 -6.39
N ARG A 32 12.27 -7.79 -7.28
CA ARG A 32 12.70 -6.55 -7.94
C ARG A 32 12.55 -5.32 -7.06
N TYR A 33 11.86 -5.44 -5.94
CA TYR A 33 11.55 -4.32 -5.06
C TYR A 33 12.45 -4.35 -3.83
N THR A 34 12.74 -3.17 -3.29
CA THR A 34 13.43 -3.04 -2.00
C THR A 34 12.55 -3.62 -0.89
N ILE A 35 13.15 -3.92 0.26
CA ILE A 35 12.40 -4.44 1.41
C ILE A 35 11.29 -3.46 1.84
N PRO A 36 11.54 -2.13 1.98
CA PRO A 36 10.46 -1.20 2.26
C PRO A 36 9.34 -1.20 1.21
N MET A 37 9.69 -1.29 -0.07
CA MET A 37 8.67 -1.36 -1.14
C MET A 37 7.83 -2.63 -1.03
N ARG A 38 8.44 -3.79 -0.71
CA ARG A 38 7.71 -5.03 -0.45
C ARG A 38 6.76 -4.89 0.72
N MET A 39 7.21 -4.22 1.78
CA MET A 39 6.36 -3.96 2.95
C MET A 39 5.15 -3.11 2.59
N ALA A 40 5.33 -2.05 1.80
CA ALA A 40 4.22 -1.21 1.35
C ALA A 40 3.20 -2.01 0.54
N ILE A 41 3.66 -2.89 -0.36
CA ILE A 41 2.79 -3.76 -1.16
C ILE A 41 1.99 -4.70 -0.27
N LEU A 42 2.65 -5.38 0.66
CA LEU A 42 1.99 -6.32 1.58
C LEU A 42 0.97 -5.63 2.47
N LEU A 43 1.30 -4.45 2.98
CA LEU A 43 0.39 -3.68 3.82
C LEU A 43 -0.82 -3.16 3.05
N HIS A 44 -0.65 -2.82 1.77
CA HIS A 44 -1.77 -2.45 0.91
C HIS A 44 -2.76 -3.62 0.77
N GLU A 45 -2.25 -4.82 0.46
CA GLU A 45 -3.10 -6.02 0.36
C GLU A 45 -3.74 -6.40 1.70
N PHE A 46 -2.97 -6.36 2.78
CA PHE A 46 -3.48 -6.55 4.14
C PHE A 46 -4.63 -5.60 4.45
N SER A 47 -4.51 -4.35 4.03
CA SER A 47 -5.50 -3.31 4.31
C SER A 47 -6.80 -3.46 3.54
N HIS A 48 -6.83 -4.23 2.45
CA HIS A 48 -8.07 -4.61 1.80
C HIS A 48 -8.91 -5.54 2.69
N LYS A 49 -8.26 -6.38 3.49
CA LYS A 49 -8.93 -7.34 4.36
C LYS A 49 -9.20 -6.76 5.75
N PHE A 50 -8.24 -6.06 6.31
CA PHE A 50 -8.29 -5.56 7.69
C PHE A 50 -8.36 -4.04 7.68
N LYS A 51 -9.57 -3.51 7.70
CA LYS A 51 -9.85 -2.07 7.64
C LYS A 51 -9.72 -1.44 9.03
N ASN A 52 -9.07 -0.27 9.07
CA ASN A 52 -8.98 0.50 10.30
C ASN A 52 -10.21 1.41 10.41
N PRO A 53 -11.07 1.24 11.43
CA PRO A 53 -12.27 2.07 11.57
C PRO A 53 -11.98 3.56 11.77
N LYS A 54 -10.77 3.91 12.21
CA LYS A 54 -10.38 5.32 12.39
C LYS A 54 -10.18 6.07 11.07
N ILE A 55 -10.01 5.36 9.96
CA ILE A 55 -9.74 5.96 8.64
C ILE A 55 -11.04 6.28 7.89
N GLY A 56 -12.16 5.75 8.40
CA GLY A 56 -13.50 6.06 7.86
C GLY A 56 -13.97 5.06 6.81
N LEU A 57 -15.26 4.76 6.87
CA LEU A 57 -15.90 3.78 5.99
C LEU A 57 -16.36 4.39 4.65
N GLN A 58 -16.26 5.71 4.49
CA GLN A 58 -16.77 6.44 3.31
C GLN A 58 -15.74 6.60 2.20
N ILE A 59 -14.50 6.20 2.47
CA ILE A 59 -13.41 6.26 1.49
C ILE A 59 -13.49 5.01 0.63
N SER A 60 -13.24 5.12 -0.68
CA SER A 60 -13.22 3.97 -1.57
C SER A 60 -12.27 2.89 -1.03
N ASN A 61 -12.53 1.61 -1.35
CA ASN A 61 -11.71 0.51 -0.87
C ASN A 61 -10.22 0.70 -1.20
N GLU A 62 -9.91 1.24 -2.37
CA GLU A 62 -8.54 1.48 -2.79
C GLU A 62 -7.89 2.61 -1.98
N ILE A 63 -8.59 3.73 -1.83
CA ILE A 63 -8.06 4.86 -1.03
C ILE A 63 -7.93 4.45 0.43
N GLY A 64 -8.92 3.75 0.97
CA GLY A 64 -8.86 3.25 2.34
C GLY A 64 -7.69 2.30 2.56
N ALA A 65 -7.43 1.40 1.63
CA ALA A 65 -6.30 0.48 1.69
C ALA A 65 -4.96 1.24 1.61
N ASP A 66 -4.86 2.20 0.71
CA ASP A 66 -3.66 3.04 0.57
C ASP A 66 -3.33 3.76 1.89
N ILE A 67 -4.31 4.42 2.48
CA ILE A 67 -4.11 5.22 3.69
C ILE A 67 -3.83 4.33 4.90
N ASN A 68 -4.56 3.23 5.06
CA ASN A 68 -4.29 2.31 6.17
C ASN A 68 -2.90 1.67 6.05
N ALA A 69 -2.49 1.30 4.84
CA ALA A 69 -1.16 0.77 4.59
C ALA A 69 -0.08 1.78 4.98
N LEU A 70 -0.26 3.04 4.59
CA LEU A 70 0.66 4.12 4.93
C LEU A 70 0.71 4.40 6.43
N TYR A 71 -0.43 4.37 7.11
CA TYR A 71 -0.49 4.54 8.56
C TYR A 71 0.42 3.54 9.26
N ILE A 72 0.31 2.26 8.90
CA ILE A 72 1.14 1.20 9.48
C ILE A 72 2.59 1.35 9.03
N TYR A 73 2.80 1.53 7.73
CA TYR A 73 4.12 1.61 7.11
C TYR A 73 4.98 2.73 7.69
N LEU A 74 4.45 3.93 7.73
CA LEU A 74 5.15 5.09 8.26
C LEU A 74 5.30 5.02 9.77
N GLY A 75 4.30 4.46 10.46
CA GLY A 75 4.35 4.22 11.91
C GLY A 75 5.47 3.25 12.30
N LEU A 76 5.84 2.32 11.42
CA LEU A 76 6.96 1.43 11.62
C LEU A 76 8.31 2.07 11.30
N GLY A 77 8.33 3.29 10.78
CA GLY A 77 9.54 4.03 10.48
C GLY A 77 10.14 3.79 9.09
N PHE A 78 9.40 3.19 8.17
CA PHE A 78 9.89 2.96 6.81
C PHE A 78 9.91 4.23 5.98
N SER A 79 10.72 4.22 4.91
CA SER A 79 10.97 5.37 4.05
C SER A 79 9.74 5.80 3.24
N LYS A 80 9.35 7.08 3.38
CA LYS A 80 8.28 7.66 2.55
C LYS A 80 8.61 7.66 1.06
N ILE A 81 9.90 7.80 0.71
CA ILE A 81 10.34 7.82 -0.69
C ILE A 81 10.09 6.47 -1.34
N ASP A 82 10.40 5.38 -0.65
CA ASP A 82 10.12 4.03 -1.14
C ASP A 82 8.63 3.79 -1.29
N ALA A 83 7.80 4.28 -0.35
CA ALA A 83 6.34 4.18 -0.47
C ALA A 83 5.83 4.94 -1.68
N ILE A 84 6.22 6.20 -1.87
CA ILE A 84 5.81 7.00 -3.02
C ILE A 84 6.22 6.31 -4.31
N THR A 85 7.44 5.77 -4.35
CA THR A 85 7.96 5.08 -5.54
C THR A 85 7.13 3.86 -5.89
N VAL A 86 6.80 3.02 -4.92
CA VAL A 86 6.02 1.81 -5.19
C VAL A 86 4.57 2.15 -5.57
N PHE A 87 3.95 3.13 -4.93
CA PHE A 87 2.61 3.56 -5.33
C PHE A 87 2.60 4.08 -6.77
N ALA A 88 3.56 4.93 -7.12
CA ALA A 88 3.64 5.47 -8.47
C ALA A 88 3.91 4.42 -9.54
N LYS A 89 4.81 3.47 -9.27
CA LYS A 89 5.26 2.50 -10.28
C LYS A 89 4.42 1.24 -10.34
N VAL A 90 3.76 0.86 -9.27
CA VAL A 90 3.05 -0.42 -9.18
C VAL A 90 1.54 -0.21 -9.22
N PHE A 91 1.01 0.49 -8.23
CA PHE A 91 -0.45 0.59 -8.06
C PHE A 91 -1.09 1.65 -8.95
N LEU A 92 -0.40 2.75 -9.20
CA LEU A 92 -0.94 3.93 -9.87
C LEU A 92 -0.24 4.23 -11.19
N LYS A 93 0.29 3.20 -11.82
CA LYS A 93 1.04 3.32 -13.08
C LYS A 93 0.21 3.91 -14.20
N ALA A 94 -1.06 3.51 -14.31
CA ALA A 94 -1.98 4.11 -15.27
C ALA A 94 -2.40 5.51 -14.79
N GLN A 95 -2.33 6.51 -15.67
CA GLN A 95 -2.68 7.88 -15.32
C GLN A 95 -4.17 8.13 -15.53
N THR A 96 -4.99 7.44 -14.75
CA THR A 96 -6.44 7.66 -14.72
C THR A 96 -6.78 8.73 -13.68
N ASP A 97 -7.96 9.33 -13.80
CA ASP A 97 -8.44 10.31 -12.82
C ASP A 97 -8.50 9.71 -11.41
N GLY A 98 -8.95 8.44 -11.31
CA GLY A 98 -8.98 7.73 -10.04
C GLY A 98 -7.61 7.54 -9.42
N ASN A 99 -6.60 7.19 -10.22
CA ASN A 99 -5.23 7.01 -9.75
C ASN A 99 -4.60 8.36 -9.38
N MET A 100 -4.89 9.41 -10.11
CA MET A 100 -4.43 10.75 -9.77
C MET A 100 -5.00 11.22 -8.43
N GLU A 101 -6.28 10.94 -8.19
CA GLU A 101 -6.93 11.21 -6.90
C GLU A 101 -6.28 10.41 -5.77
N ARG A 102 -6.01 9.12 -5.99
CA ARG A 102 -5.32 8.27 -5.01
C ARG A 102 -3.95 8.84 -4.67
N MET A 103 -3.16 9.22 -5.69
CA MET A 103 -1.81 9.78 -5.45
C MET A 103 -1.88 11.08 -4.66
N LYS A 104 -2.84 11.94 -4.96
CA LYS A 104 -3.05 13.18 -4.20
C LYS A 104 -3.34 12.90 -2.73
N LYS A 105 -4.22 11.94 -2.44
CA LYS A 105 -4.54 11.53 -1.07
C LYS A 105 -3.33 10.94 -0.35
N ILE A 106 -2.53 10.14 -1.04
CA ILE A 106 -1.31 9.56 -0.50
C ILE A 106 -0.30 10.64 -0.10
N LEU A 107 -0.01 11.57 -1.01
CA LEU A 107 0.94 12.65 -0.75
C LEU A 107 0.47 13.57 0.38
N ASP A 108 -0.82 13.88 0.41
CA ASP A 108 -1.43 14.68 1.46
C ASP A 108 -1.33 13.98 2.82
N TYR A 109 -1.58 12.68 2.88
CA TYR A 109 -1.46 11.90 4.10
C TYR A 109 -0.01 11.87 4.60
N ILE A 110 0.95 11.63 3.74
CA ILE A 110 2.38 11.60 4.10
C ILE A 110 2.80 12.94 4.70
N ASN A 111 2.37 14.03 4.07
CA ASN A 111 2.68 15.37 4.56
C ASN A 111 2.10 15.61 5.97
N ARG A 112 0.85 15.21 6.20
CA ARG A 112 0.23 15.32 7.53
C ARG A 112 0.92 14.45 8.56
N PHE A 113 1.28 13.23 8.19
CA PHE A 113 1.98 12.31 9.09
C PHE A 113 3.33 12.91 9.54
N GLU A 114 4.11 13.45 8.62
CA GLU A 114 5.38 14.09 8.94
C GLU A 114 5.21 15.26 9.90
N ASN A 115 4.21 16.10 9.67
CA ASN A 115 3.92 17.23 10.52
C ASN A 115 3.55 16.80 11.95
N GLN A 116 2.78 15.71 12.08
CA GLN A 116 2.42 15.16 13.39
C GLN A 116 3.64 14.60 14.12
N GLU A 117 4.48 13.85 13.43
CA GLU A 117 5.70 13.30 14.02
C GLU A 117 6.67 14.41 14.42
N TYR A 118 6.80 15.44 13.61
CA TYR A 118 7.62 16.60 13.93
C TYR A 118 7.09 17.34 15.16
N ALA A 119 5.79 17.50 15.26
CA ALA A 119 5.15 18.14 16.41
C ALA A 119 5.39 17.36 17.73
N LYS A 120 5.53 16.04 17.67
CA LYS A 120 5.83 15.20 18.83
C LYS A 120 7.26 15.42 19.37
N LEU A 121 8.17 15.88 18.52
CA LEU A 121 9.56 16.14 18.91
C LEU A 121 9.77 17.51 19.55
N VAL A 122 8.78 18.36 19.45
CA VAL A 122 8.77 19.71 20.01
C VAL A 122 8.01 19.72 21.31
#